data_ff714572512ee6c9d7bdbe2ceaccb399
#
_entry.id   ff714572512ee6c9d7bdbe2ceaccb399
#
_cell.length_a   1.000
_cell.length_b   1.000
_cell.length_c   1.000
_cell.angle_alpha   90.00
_cell.angle_beta   90.00
_cell.angle_gamma   90.00
#
_symmetry.space_group_name_H-M   'P 1'
#
loop_
_entity.id
_entity.type
_entity.pdbx_description
1 polymer ?
#
loop_
_entity_poly.entity_id
_entity_poly.type
_entity_poly.pdbx_seq_one_letter_code
_entity_poly.pdbx_strand_id
1 'polypeptide(L)'
;MVTLHPGRYQYKNGAFAPVQDVALRSGTMAHAILTAHNTSGSEENLKIRFDAMASHDITYVGIIQTARASGMKRFPLPYVLTNCHNSLCAVGGTINEDDHLFGLSAAKKYGGIYVPAHQAVIHQYMRERMAGCGKMLLGSDSHTRYGALGTMGVGEGGPELVKQLCEKTYDIAYPDVVAIHLTGKPQQGVGPQDVALAIIKEVFACGFVKNKVMEFVGEGIANLTVEYRNGIDVMTTETTCLSSIWETDEQVKGWYETHLRPEEYAPLHPQEGAVYDGLVEVDLSTVEPMIALPFHPSNAYPIREFRKHAKELLEKAEAEARKMMDAKYPMPNLCDKVKDGEVYVEQGVIAGCSGGTFENIMTVTDIMRGKSIGSGAFTMSLYPASQPQFIELMKNGAAADLMEAGVVLRSAFCGPCFGAGDVPANGGLSIRHATRNFPNREGAKPVNGQMAYVALMDARSIAATAINGGRLTAATE
;
A
#
# COMPACT_ATOMS: atom_id res chain seq x y z
N MET A 1 2.34 14.07 15.92
CA MET A 1 3.20 14.81 14.98
C MET A 1 4.31 13.88 14.52
N VAL A 2 4.76 14.01 13.28
CA VAL A 2 5.92 13.26 12.78
C VAL A 2 7.16 14.14 12.90
N THR A 3 8.22 13.63 13.53
CA THR A 3 9.46 14.38 13.74
C THR A 3 10.65 13.54 13.26
N LEU A 4 11.55 14.17 12.49
CA LEU A 4 12.72 13.51 11.92
C LEU A 4 13.97 13.85 12.74
N HIS A 5 14.72 12.84 13.13
CA HIS A 5 15.96 12.96 13.87
C HIS A 5 17.11 12.34 13.07
N PRO A 6 17.91 13.16 12.36
CA PRO A 6 19.08 12.66 11.64
C PRO A 6 20.19 12.25 12.60
N GLY A 7 21.05 11.34 12.15
CA GLY A 7 22.14 10.78 12.96
C GLY A 7 21.79 9.41 13.51
N ARG A 8 22.62 8.88 14.38
CA ARG A 8 22.48 7.53 14.92
C ARG A 8 21.85 7.52 16.28
N TYR A 9 20.99 6.51 16.48
CA TYR A 9 20.24 6.34 17.72
C TYR A 9 20.35 4.91 18.20
N GLN A 10 20.63 4.73 19.50
CA GLN A 10 20.63 3.44 20.15
C GLN A 10 19.30 3.21 20.84
N TYR A 11 18.70 2.04 20.59
CA TYR A 11 17.54 1.55 21.30
C TYR A 11 17.92 1.00 22.68
N LYS A 12 17.26 1.48 23.73
CA LYS A 12 17.53 1.03 25.10
C LYS A 12 16.29 1.22 25.96
N ASN A 13 15.82 0.10 26.56
CA ASN A 13 14.64 0.11 27.45
C ASN A 13 13.41 0.80 26.83
N GLY A 14 13.11 0.55 25.57
CA GLY A 14 11.96 1.16 24.88
C GLY A 14 12.16 2.61 24.41
N ALA A 15 13.33 3.21 24.62
CA ALA A 15 13.65 4.58 24.26
C ALA A 15 14.86 4.66 23.31
N PHE A 16 15.04 5.83 22.70
CA PHE A 16 16.13 6.10 21.78
C PHE A 16 17.06 7.20 22.35
N ALA A 17 18.35 6.95 22.31
CA ALA A 17 19.37 7.92 22.68
C ALA A 17 20.38 8.11 21.54
N PRO A 18 20.82 9.37 21.24
CA PRO A 18 21.82 9.60 20.22
C PRO A 18 23.16 8.95 20.59
N VAL A 19 23.83 8.34 19.59
CA VAL A 19 25.15 7.70 19.76
C VAL A 19 26.09 8.11 18.63
N GLN A 20 27.40 8.09 18.91
CA GLN A 20 28.44 8.40 17.93
C GLN A 20 29.12 7.14 17.37
N ASP A 21 29.05 6.02 18.09
CA ASP A 21 29.76 4.81 17.74
C ASP A 21 29.02 3.97 16.70
N VAL A 22 29.81 3.34 15.81
CA VAL A 22 29.35 2.66 14.59
C VAL A 22 29.17 1.15 14.80
N ALA A 23 29.68 0.61 15.91
CA ALA A 23 30.01 -0.82 16.01
C ALA A 23 28.80 -1.77 16.18
N LEU A 24 27.55 -1.29 16.38
CA LEU A 24 26.42 -2.13 16.78
C LEU A 24 25.19 -2.01 15.88
N ARG A 25 25.37 -2.09 14.55
CA ARG A 25 24.24 -2.30 13.61
C ARG A 25 23.55 -3.65 13.83
N SER A 26 24.20 -4.57 14.52
CA SER A 26 23.72 -5.92 14.83
C SER A 26 22.75 -5.90 15.98
N GLY A 27 21.53 -5.79 15.81
CA GLY A 27 20.51 -5.82 16.89
C GLY A 27 19.16 -5.40 16.38
N THR A 28 19.13 -4.83 15.19
CA THR A 28 17.87 -4.51 14.51
C THR A 28 17.24 -5.79 13.96
N MET A 29 15.91 -5.82 13.85
CA MET A 29 15.18 -6.93 13.22
C MET A 29 15.62 -7.10 11.75
N ALA A 30 15.81 -5.98 11.05
CA ALA A 30 16.30 -5.96 9.68
C ALA A 30 17.65 -6.65 9.55
N HIS A 31 18.60 -6.39 10.47
CA HIS A 31 19.91 -7.06 10.47
C HIS A 31 19.78 -8.58 10.63
N ALA A 32 18.95 -9.03 11.57
CA ALA A 32 18.74 -10.46 11.80
C ALA A 32 18.19 -11.17 10.56
N ILE A 33 17.18 -10.57 9.91
CA ILE A 33 16.54 -11.15 8.72
C ILE A 33 17.50 -11.12 7.52
N LEU A 34 18.16 -10.00 7.25
CA LEU A 34 19.12 -9.89 6.14
C LEU A 34 20.30 -10.86 6.29
N THR A 35 20.83 -11.01 7.51
CA THR A 35 21.92 -11.94 7.80
C THR A 35 21.49 -13.39 7.57
N ALA A 36 20.29 -13.77 7.99
CA ALA A 36 19.76 -15.13 7.79
C ALA A 36 19.60 -15.50 6.30
N HIS A 37 19.39 -14.51 5.42
CA HIS A 37 19.20 -14.72 3.98
C HIS A 37 20.45 -14.44 3.15
N ASN A 38 21.53 -13.95 3.79
CA ASN A 38 22.76 -13.60 3.11
C ASN A 38 23.65 -14.82 2.90
N THR A 39 24.05 -15.05 1.65
CA THR A 39 24.93 -16.17 1.24
C THR A 39 26.34 -15.73 0.89
N SER A 40 26.69 -14.44 1.03
CA SER A 40 27.99 -13.91 0.61
C SER A 40 29.11 -14.13 1.64
N GLY A 41 28.76 -14.28 2.92
CA GLY A 41 29.72 -14.22 4.03
C GLY A 41 30.27 -12.81 4.32
N SER A 42 29.82 -11.78 3.59
CA SER A 42 30.15 -10.36 3.82
C SER A 42 29.01 -9.69 4.59
N GLU A 43 29.36 -8.84 5.56
CA GLU A 43 28.37 -8.01 6.28
C GLU A 43 28.06 -6.70 5.53
N GLU A 44 28.86 -6.30 4.55
CA GLU A 44 28.71 -5.06 3.79
C GLU A 44 28.05 -5.29 2.42
N ASN A 45 28.40 -6.39 1.74
CA ASN A 45 27.94 -6.73 0.41
C ASN A 45 27.14 -8.03 0.46
N LEU A 46 25.82 -7.89 0.54
CA LEU A 46 24.92 -9.01 0.74
C LEU A 46 24.55 -9.68 -0.59
N LYS A 47 24.40 -11.00 -0.53
CA LYS A 47 23.86 -11.84 -1.61
C LYS A 47 22.64 -12.57 -1.09
N ILE A 48 21.50 -11.94 -1.22
CA ILE A 48 20.22 -12.39 -0.64
C ILE A 48 19.57 -13.46 -1.50
N ARG A 49 19.02 -14.49 -0.83
CA ARG A 49 18.08 -15.46 -1.39
C ARG A 49 16.73 -15.29 -0.70
N PHE A 50 15.68 -15.25 -1.49
CA PHE A 50 14.31 -15.10 -1.00
C PHE A 50 13.63 -16.46 -0.74
N ASP A 51 12.68 -16.48 0.20
CA ASP A 51 11.88 -17.66 0.52
C ASP A 51 10.76 -17.93 -0.51
N ALA A 52 10.21 -16.89 -1.10
CA ALA A 52 9.21 -17.00 -2.16
C ALA A 52 9.17 -15.72 -3.02
N MET A 53 8.51 -15.85 -4.18
CA MET A 53 8.27 -14.73 -5.08
C MET A 53 6.80 -14.60 -5.45
N ALA A 54 6.40 -13.39 -5.87
CA ALA A 54 5.10 -13.11 -6.44
C ALA A 54 5.18 -12.19 -7.65
N SER A 55 4.32 -12.44 -8.63
CA SER A 55 4.12 -11.55 -9.78
C SER A 55 2.65 -11.47 -10.17
N HIS A 56 2.28 -10.37 -10.79
CA HIS A 56 0.95 -10.18 -11.36
C HIS A 56 0.97 -10.29 -12.89
N ASP A 57 -0.20 -10.38 -13.48
CA ASP A 57 -0.47 -10.64 -14.90
C ASP A 57 0.15 -9.61 -15.87
N ILE A 58 0.46 -8.40 -15.45
CA ILE A 58 1.20 -7.43 -16.29
C ILE A 58 2.68 -7.80 -16.42
N THR A 59 3.26 -8.56 -15.49
CA THR A 59 4.72 -8.75 -15.39
C THR A 59 5.18 -10.19 -15.59
N TYR A 60 4.43 -11.21 -15.10
CA TYR A 60 4.94 -12.58 -15.07
C TYR A 60 5.20 -13.17 -16.45
N VAL A 61 4.44 -12.77 -17.48
CA VAL A 61 4.64 -13.30 -18.84
C VAL A 61 6.07 -13.01 -19.32
N GLY A 62 6.49 -11.75 -19.27
CA GLY A 62 7.84 -11.34 -19.67
C GLY A 62 8.94 -11.93 -18.78
N ILE A 63 8.70 -12.01 -17.46
CA ILE A 63 9.64 -12.59 -16.50
C ILE A 63 9.88 -14.07 -16.82
N ILE A 64 8.82 -14.86 -16.98
CA ILE A 64 8.91 -16.31 -17.22
C ILE A 64 9.52 -16.59 -18.60
N GLN A 65 9.14 -15.84 -19.63
CA GLN A 65 9.71 -16.00 -20.96
C GLN A 65 11.22 -15.71 -20.96
N THR A 66 11.66 -14.65 -20.30
CA THR A 66 13.08 -14.28 -20.18
C THR A 66 13.85 -15.34 -19.38
N ALA A 67 13.32 -15.80 -18.25
CA ALA A 67 13.94 -16.85 -17.45
C ALA A 67 14.06 -18.17 -18.23
N ARG A 68 13.02 -18.53 -18.98
CA ARG A 68 13.03 -19.72 -19.87
C ARG A 68 14.11 -19.62 -20.94
N ALA A 69 14.22 -18.45 -21.59
CA ALA A 69 15.26 -18.20 -22.60
C ALA A 69 16.68 -18.24 -21.97
N SER A 70 16.79 -17.90 -20.69
CA SER A 70 18.03 -17.98 -19.89
C SER A 70 18.34 -19.37 -19.32
N GLY A 71 17.54 -20.39 -19.66
CA GLY A 71 17.82 -21.79 -19.32
C GLY A 71 17.05 -22.32 -18.10
N MET A 72 16.12 -21.58 -17.50
CA MET A 72 15.27 -22.05 -16.40
C MET A 72 14.53 -23.34 -16.78
N LYS A 73 14.54 -24.34 -15.89
CA LYS A 73 13.88 -25.64 -16.09
C LYS A 73 12.66 -25.84 -15.18
N ARG A 74 12.66 -25.20 -14.02
CA ARG A 74 11.57 -25.20 -13.03
C ARG A 74 11.67 -23.92 -12.20
N PHE A 75 10.64 -23.57 -11.46
CA PHE A 75 10.74 -22.52 -10.44
C PHE A 75 11.57 -23.06 -9.25
N PRO A 76 12.68 -22.43 -8.90
CA PRO A 76 13.58 -22.94 -7.85
C PRO A 76 13.06 -22.66 -6.44
N LEU A 77 12.06 -21.77 -6.30
CA LEU A 77 11.43 -21.38 -5.05
C LEU A 77 9.92 -21.22 -5.30
N PRO A 78 9.06 -21.20 -4.26
CA PRO A 78 7.65 -20.93 -4.40
C PRO A 78 7.41 -19.64 -5.18
N TYR A 79 6.66 -19.71 -6.27
CA TYR A 79 6.36 -18.56 -7.12
C TYR A 79 4.86 -18.43 -7.35
N VAL A 80 4.30 -17.32 -6.87
CA VAL A 80 2.86 -17.03 -6.96
C VAL A 80 2.59 -16.13 -8.17
N LEU A 81 1.69 -16.57 -9.03
CA LEU A 81 1.24 -15.86 -10.23
C LEU A 81 -0.21 -15.42 -10.02
N THR A 82 -0.42 -14.12 -9.84
CA THR A 82 -1.75 -13.54 -9.58
C THR A 82 -2.29 -12.81 -10.81
N ASN A 83 -3.61 -12.85 -10.99
CA ASN A 83 -4.31 -12.24 -12.12
C ASN A 83 -5.21 -11.11 -11.61
N CYS A 84 -4.61 -10.07 -11.05
CA CYS A 84 -5.33 -9.00 -10.36
C CYS A 84 -5.19 -7.62 -11.01
N HIS A 85 -4.34 -7.44 -12.03
CA HIS A 85 -4.14 -6.16 -12.71
C HIS A 85 -4.83 -6.07 -14.06
N ASN A 86 -4.81 -7.13 -14.86
CA ASN A 86 -5.50 -7.23 -16.15
C ASN A 86 -6.74 -8.12 -16.09
N SER A 87 -7.39 -8.22 -14.93
CA SER A 87 -8.54 -9.09 -14.79
C SER A 87 -9.69 -8.66 -15.72
N LEU A 88 -10.37 -9.66 -16.30
CA LEU A 88 -11.35 -9.50 -17.37
C LEU A 88 -12.50 -8.53 -17.05
N CYS A 89 -12.81 -8.32 -15.79
CA CYS A 89 -13.92 -7.42 -15.42
C CYS A 89 -13.66 -5.94 -15.74
N ALA A 90 -12.41 -5.55 -15.93
CA ALA A 90 -12.06 -4.14 -16.18
C ALA A 90 -11.38 -3.91 -17.53
N VAL A 91 -10.54 -4.83 -17.98
CA VAL A 91 -9.77 -4.68 -19.23
C VAL A 91 -10.41 -5.47 -20.38
N GLY A 92 -10.87 -6.70 -20.14
CA GLY A 92 -11.78 -7.45 -21.01
C GLY A 92 -11.29 -7.74 -22.42
N GLY A 93 -10.00 -7.98 -22.63
CA GLY A 93 -9.45 -8.31 -23.93
C GLY A 93 -9.03 -9.78 -24.03
N THR A 94 -9.13 -10.39 -25.23
CA THR A 94 -8.65 -11.75 -25.50
C THR A 94 -7.19 -11.93 -25.09
N ILE A 95 -6.36 -10.93 -25.32
CA ILE A 95 -4.94 -10.94 -24.93
C ILE A 95 -4.74 -11.07 -23.41
N ASN A 96 -5.63 -10.54 -22.60
CA ASN A 96 -5.56 -10.68 -21.15
C ASN A 96 -5.85 -12.11 -20.71
N GLU A 97 -6.81 -12.76 -21.35
CA GLU A 97 -7.09 -14.17 -21.10
C GLU A 97 -5.96 -15.08 -21.59
N ASP A 98 -5.32 -14.75 -22.72
CA ASP A 98 -4.13 -15.47 -23.20
C ASP A 98 -2.98 -15.36 -22.17
N ASP A 99 -2.77 -14.21 -21.55
CA ASP A 99 -1.79 -14.01 -20.46
C ASP A 99 -2.14 -14.89 -19.25
N HIS A 100 -3.42 -14.97 -18.88
CA HIS A 100 -3.89 -15.81 -17.77
C HIS A 100 -3.71 -17.32 -18.08
N LEU A 101 -4.03 -17.75 -19.29
CA LEU A 101 -3.78 -19.13 -19.75
C LEU A 101 -2.29 -19.46 -19.79
N PHE A 102 -1.45 -18.51 -20.21
CA PHE A 102 0.01 -18.65 -20.13
C PHE A 102 0.46 -18.85 -18.68
N GLY A 103 -0.01 -18.00 -17.74
CA GLY A 103 0.30 -18.10 -16.32
C GLY A 103 -0.08 -19.47 -15.73
N LEU A 104 -1.30 -19.94 -16.02
CA LEU A 104 -1.77 -21.27 -15.59
C LEU A 104 -0.90 -22.40 -16.16
N SER A 105 -0.58 -22.34 -17.45
CA SER A 105 0.28 -23.34 -18.09
C SER A 105 1.70 -23.33 -17.54
N ALA A 106 2.24 -22.15 -17.26
CA ALA A 106 3.56 -21.98 -16.68
C ALA A 106 3.62 -22.52 -15.24
N ALA A 107 2.62 -22.20 -14.40
CA ALA A 107 2.51 -22.74 -13.05
C ALA A 107 2.48 -24.27 -13.04
N LYS A 108 1.68 -24.89 -13.91
CA LYS A 108 1.62 -26.35 -14.06
C LYS A 108 2.95 -26.94 -14.53
N LYS A 109 3.61 -26.29 -15.49
CA LYS A 109 4.85 -26.80 -16.10
C LYS A 109 6.05 -26.65 -15.18
N TYR A 110 6.17 -25.53 -14.47
CA TYR A 110 7.38 -25.19 -13.72
C TYR A 110 7.22 -25.33 -12.19
N GLY A 111 6.01 -25.69 -11.70
CA GLY A 111 5.76 -25.93 -10.28
C GLY A 111 5.37 -24.67 -9.48
N GLY A 112 4.65 -23.71 -10.11
CA GLY A 112 4.18 -22.47 -9.47
C GLY A 112 2.78 -22.57 -8.84
N ILE A 113 2.39 -21.50 -8.19
CA ILE A 113 1.06 -21.31 -7.61
C ILE A 113 0.29 -20.31 -8.49
N TYR A 114 -0.80 -20.73 -9.08
CA TYR A 114 -1.65 -19.89 -9.92
C TYR A 114 -2.86 -19.40 -9.13
N VAL A 115 -3.06 -18.09 -9.09
CA VAL A 115 -4.23 -17.46 -8.44
C VAL A 115 -5.11 -16.83 -9.52
N PRO A 116 -6.32 -17.38 -9.75
CA PRO A 116 -7.24 -16.86 -10.75
C PRO A 116 -7.62 -15.39 -10.52
N ALA A 117 -8.11 -14.75 -11.58
CA ALA A 117 -8.68 -13.41 -11.51
C ALA A 117 -9.81 -13.35 -10.46
N HIS A 118 -9.92 -12.21 -9.77
CA HIS A 118 -10.95 -11.93 -8.75
C HIS A 118 -10.87 -12.73 -7.44
N GLN A 119 -9.86 -13.60 -7.28
CA GLN A 119 -9.68 -14.36 -6.04
C GLN A 119 -9.05 -13.50 -4.94
N ALA A 120 -8.00 -12.78 -5.27
CA ALA A 120 -7.35 -11.84 -4.36
C ALA A 120 -6.47 -10.86 -5.13
N VAL A 121 -6.26 -9.67 -4.59
CA VAL A 121 -5.14 -8.81 -5.01
C VAL A 121 -3.84 -9.43 -4.54
N ILE A 122 -2.74 -9.22 -5.29
CA ILE A 122 -1.45 -9.89 -5.05
C ILE A 122 -1.01 -9.80 -3.58
N HIS A 123 -1.00 -8.59 -3.01
CA HIS A 123 -0.46 -8.40 -1.66
C HIS A 123 -1.35 -9.02 -0.59
N GLN A 124 -2.68 -9.06 -0.78
CA GLN A 124 -3.56 -9.73 0.17
C GLN A 124 -3.36 -11.25 0.13
N TYR A 125 -3.23 -11.84 -1.07
CA TYR A 125 -2.91 -13.26 -1.19
C TYR A 125 -1.59 -13.59 -0.49
N MET A 126 -0.54 -12.78 -0.71
CA MET A 126 0.76 -13.00 -0.09
C MET A 126 0.70 -12.88 1.44
N ARG A 127 -0.05 -11.91 1.98
CA ARG A 127 -0.29 -11.79 3.43
C ARG A 127 -0.96 -13.03 3.99
N GLU A 128 -2.07 -13.45 3.38
CA GLU A 128 -2.89 -14.57 3.88
C GLU A 128 -2.20 -15.93 3.74
N ARG A 129 -1.34 -16.13 2.71
CA ARG A 129 -0.86 -17.47 2.32
C ARG A 129 0.65 -17.67 2.35
N MET A 130 1.46 -16.61 2.26
CA MET A 130 2.92 -16.74 2.05
C MET A 130 3.76 -16.04 3.12
N ALA A 131 3.29 -14.94 3.70
CA ALA A 131 4.01 -14.21 4.75
C ALA A 131 4.31 -15.11 5.96
N GLY A 132 5.41 -14.84 6.66
CA GLY A 132 5.83 -15.53 7.87
C GLY A 132 6.94 -14.73 8.55
N CYS A 133 6.95 -14.71 9.89
CA CYS A 133 7.94 -13.95 10.65
C CYS A 133 9.35 -14.38 10.31
N GLY A 134 10.21 -13.41 10.02
CA GLY A 134 11.60 -13.65 9.63
C GLY A 134 11.83 -14.00 8.16
N LYS A 135 10.79 -14.17 7.34
CA LYS A 135 10.93 -14.44 5.90
C LYS A 135 11.28 -13.20 5.09
N MET A 136 11.85 -13.43 3.89
CA MET A 136 12.05 -12.43 2.84
C MET A 136 11.30 -12.82 1.56
N LEU A 137 10.48 -11.93 1.04
CA LEU A 137 9.69 -12.16 -0.17
C LEU A 137 10.02 -11.13 -1.24
N LEU A 138 10.16 -11.59 -2.50
CA LEU A 138 10.40 -10.72 -3.65
C LEU A 138 9.15 -10.64 -4.51
N GLY A 139 8.75 -9.43 -4.88
CA GLY A 139 7.62 -9.21 -5.78
C GLY A 139 7.95 -8.34 -6.97
N SER A 140 7.28 -8.58 -8.10
CA SER A 140 7.36 -7.70 -9.27
C SER A 140 6.48 -6.44 -9.15
N ASP A 141 5.76 -6.31 -8.05
CA ASP A 141 4.99 -5.12 -7.69
C ASP A 141 5.72 -4.32 -6.63
N SER A 142 5.80 -2.99 -6.82
CA SER A 142 6.50 -2.08 -5.91
C SER A 142 5.92 -2.04 -4.50
N HIS A 143 4.64 -2.40 -4.31
CA HIS A 143 3.98 -2.46 -3.01
C HIS A 143 4.19 -3.80 -2.27
N THR A 144 5.20 -4.57 -2.65
CA THR A 144 5.60 -5.78 -1.94
C THR A 144 6.13 -5.42 -0.55
N ARG A 145 5.22 -5.30 0.41
CA ARG A 145 5.46 -4.91 1.80
C ARG A 145 4.60 -5.78 2.71
N TYR A 146 5.25 -6.50 3.61
CA TYR A 146 4.60 -7.45 4.53
C TYR A 146 5.21 -7.35 5.93
N GLY A 147 5.87 -6.21 6.23
CA GLY A 147 6.57 -5.95 7.48
C GLY A 147 5.69 -6.08 8.71
N ALA A 148 4.43 -5.63 8.61
CA ALA A 148 3.44 -5.75 9.69
C ALA A 148 3.14 -7.21 10.10
N LEU A 149 3.51 -8.18 9.27
CA LEU A 149 3.42 -9.62 9.53
C LEU A 149 4.79 -10.25 9.82
N GLY A 150 5.79 -9.44 10.14
CA GLY A 150 7.14 -9.91 10.42
C GLY A 150 7.93 -10.40 9.20
N THR A 151 7.50 -10.07 7.98
CA THR A 151 8.11 -10.50 6.72
C THR A 151 8.70 -9.32 5.96
N MET A 152 9.98 -9.35 5.62
CA MET A 152 10.58 -8.33 4.75
C MET A 152 10.17 -8.55 3.30
N GLY A 153 9.35 -7.65 2.76
CA GLY A 153 8.96 -7.63 1.36
C GLY A 153 9.82 -6.65 0.55
N VAL A 154 10.33 -7.10 -0.58
CA VAL A 154 11.10 -6.27 -1.51
C VAL A 154 10.38 -6.26 -2.86
N GLY A 155 10.03 -5.06 -3.34
CA GLY A 155 9.43 -4.87 -4.66
C GLY A 155 10.46 -4.43 -5.68
N GLU A 156 10.64 -5.23 -6.74
CA GLU A 156 11.68 -5.01 -7.76
C GLU A 156 11.16 -5.18 -9.19
N GLY A 157 11.96 -4.72 -10.13
CA GLY A 157 11.69 -4.93 -11.55
C GLY A 157 11.88 -6.38 -12.01
N GLY A 158 11.30 -6.72 -13.15
CA GLY A 158 11.36 -8.05 -13.74
C GLY A 158 12.75 -8.69 -13.80
N PRO A 159 13.84 -7.96 -14.13
CA PRO A 159 15.19 -8.53 -14.17
C PRO A 159 15.64 -9.18 -12.86
N GLU A 160 15.30 -8.63 -11.70
CA GLU A 160 15.67 -9.22 -10.42
C GLU A 160 14.94 -10.55 -10.15
N LEU A 161 13.66 -10.64 -10.55
CA LEU A 161 12.92 -11.89 -10.47
C LEU A 161 13.48 -12.94 -11.43
N VAL A 162 13.89 -12.55 -12.63
CA VAL A 162 14.58 -13.45 -13.58
C VAL A 162 15.86 -14.01 -12.98
N LYS A 163 16.65 -13.18 -12.28
CA LYS A 163 17.86 -13.66 -11.57
C LYS A 163 17.51 -14.75 -10.56
N GLN A 164 16.47 -14.56 -9.75
CA GLN A 164 16.05 -15.58 -8.79
C GLN A 164 15.60 -16.87 -9.49
N LEU A 165 14.84 -16.77 -10.58
CA LEU A 165 14.42 -17.92 -11.38
C LEU A 165 15.58 -18.66 -12.04
N CYS A 166 16.70 -17.98 -12.24
CA CYS A 166 17.97 -18.55 -12.71
C CYS A 166 18.95 -18.90 -11.56
N GLU A 167 18.45 -19.04 -10.33
CA GLU A 167 19.21 -19.41 -9.12
C GLU A 167 20.37 -18.45 -8.78
N LYS A 168 20.24 -17.17 -9.21
CA LYS A 168 21.15 -16.09 -8.82
C LYS A 168 20.66 -15.41 -7.53
N THR A 169 21.48 -14.55 -6.98
CA THR A 169 21.20 -13.79 -5.76
C THR A 169 20.73 -12.36 -6.08
N TYR A 170 20.09 -11.75 -5.10
CA TYR A 170 19.84 -10.32 -5.07
C TYR A 170 20.99 -9.64 -4.36
N ASP A 171 21.81 -8.91 -5.11
CA ASP A 171 23.08 -8.36 -4.64
C ASP A 171 22.89 -6.90 -4.25
N ILE A 172 23.06 -6.57 -2.97
CA ILE A 172 22.90 -5.22 -2.43
C ILE A 172 24.00 -4.89 -1.42
N ALA A 173 24.35 -3.62 -1.30
CA ALA A 173 25.08 -3.15 -0.12
C ALA A 173 24.16 -3.24 1.11
N TYR A 174 24.74 -3.48 2.30
CA TYR A 174 23.96 -3.48 3.52
C TYR A 174 23.21 -2.14 3.67
N PRO A 175 21.86 -2.12 3.75
CA PRO A 175 21.10 -0.88 3.81
C PRO A 175 21.17 -0.24 5.19
N ASP A 176 21.10 1.08 5.24
CA ASP A 176 20.80 1.78 6.49
C ASP A 176 19.43 1.35 7.03
N VAL A 177 19.27 1.34 8.34
CA VAL A 177 18.03 1.03 9.04
C VAL A 177 17.58 2.26 9.84
N VAL A 178 16.34 2.69 9.60
CA VAL A 178 15.73 3.84 10.29
C VAL A 178 14.63 3.35 11.21
N ALA A 179 14.70 3.70 12.49
CA ALA A 179 13.63 3.42 13.45
C ALA A 179 12.44 4.34 13.17
N ILE A 180 11.25 3.76 13.10
CA ILE A 180 9.98 4.47 13.08
C ILE A 180 9.29 4.21 14.42
N HIS A 181 9.47 5.13 15.36
CA HIS A 181 9.01 4.99 16.74
C HIS A 181 7.57 5.48 16.85
N LEU A 182 6.65 4.53 17.00
CA LEU A 182 5.23 4.81 17.17
C LEU A 182 4.88 4.94 18.65
N THR A 183 4.26 6.04 19.02
CA THR A 183 3.78 6.31 20.38
C THR A 183 2.29 6.67 20.37
N GLY A 184 1.63 6.56 21.52
CA GLY A 184 0.24 6.95 21.69
C GLY A 184 -0.75 6.04 20.94
N LYS A 185 -1.94 6.59 20.67
CA LYS A 185 -3.06 5.87 20.05
C LYS A 185 -3.76 6.77 19.03
N PRO A 186 -4.16 6.27 17.84
CA PRO A 186 -4.95 7.04 16.89
C PRO A 186 -6.26 7.56 17.49
N GLN A 187 -6.64 8.77 17.14
CA GLN A 187 -7.95 9.32 17.48
C GLN A 187 -9.05 8.58 16.73
N GLN A 188 -10.26 8.59 17.28
CA GLN A 188 -11.41 8.05 16.58
C GLN A 188 -11.61 8.79 15.24
N GLY A 189 -11.85 8.05 14.16
CA GLY A 189 -11.98 8.58 12.81
C GLY A 189 -10.66 8.68 12.02
N VAL A 190 -9.50 8.53 12.67
CA VAL A 190 -8.19 8.45 12.01
C VAL A 190 -7.90 7.01 11.62
N GLY A 191 -7.60 6.80 10.35
CA GLY A 191 -7.32 5.47 9.80
C GLY A 191 -5.86 5.27 9.36
N PRO A 192 -5.54 4.07 8.85
CA PRO A 192 -4.17 3.72 8.46
C PRO A 192 -3.61 4.61 7.35
N GLN A 193 -4.47 5.03 6.41
CA GLN A 193 -4.06 5.92 5.31
C GLN A 193 -3.64 7.30 5.84
N ASP A 194 -4.30 7.81 6.88
CA ASP A 194 -3.97 9.11 7.48
C ASP A 194 -2.57 9.07 8.11
N VAL A 195 -2.26 8.02 8.86
CA VAL A 195 -0.94 7.82 9.47
C VAL A 195 0.14 7.67 8.38
N ALA A 196 -0.14 6.87 7.36
CA ALA A 196 0.78 6.67 6.25
C ALA A 196 1.08 7.99 5.52
N LEU A 197 0.05 8.77 5.19
CA LEU A 197 0.20 10.06 4.52
C LEU A 197 0.96 11.08 5.39
N ALA A 198 0.75 11.08 6.70
CA ALA A 198 1.50 11.92 7.62
C ALA A 198 3.00 11.58 7.62
N ILE A 199 3.35 10.29 7.62
CA ILE A 199 4.75 9.84 7.54
C ILE A 199 5.35 10.20 6.16
N ILE A 200 4.67 9.84 5.06
CA ILE A 200 5.15 10.08 3.69
C ILE A 200 5.44 11.56 3.46
N LYS A 201 4.55 12.44 3.91
CA LYS A 201 4.70 13.89 3.80
C LYS A 201 6.04 14.37 4.35
N GLU A 202 6.43 13.92 5.53
CA GLU A 202 7.63 14.40 6.21
C GLU A 202 8.92 13.76 5.67
N VAL A 203 8.90 12.45 5.33
CA VAL A 203 10.13 11.73 4.98
C VAL A 203 10.48 11.79 3.49
N PHE A 204 9.50 12.03 2.59
CA PHE A 204 9.70 11.89 1.14
C PHE A 204 10.58 13.00 0.56
N ALA A 205 10.25 14.27 0.84
CA ALA A 205 10.91 15.42 0.18
C ALA A 205 12.41 15.52 0.50
N CYS A 206 12.81 15.14 1.72
CA CYS A 206 14.21 15.12 2.14
C CYS A 206 14.90 13.77 1.88
N GLY A 207 14.19 12.76 1.39
CA GLY A 207 14.73 11.42 1.14
C GLY A 207 15.21 10.69 2.40
N PHE A 208 14.63 11.00 3.56
CA PHE A 208 15.12 10.53 4.87
C PHE A 208 15.27 9.00 4.95
N VAL A 209 14.33 8.26 4.36
CA VAL A 209 14.29 6.79 4.34
C VAL A 209 14.58 6.19 2.97
N LYS A 210 15.02 7.00 2.00
CA LYS A 210 15.26 6.54 0.63
C LYS A 210 16.31 5.42 0.60
N ASN A 211 15.97 4.28 -0.02
CA ASN A 211 16.79 3.07 -0.14
C ASN A 211 17.20 2.47 1.22
N LYS A 212 16.52 2.83 2.31
CA LYS A 212 16.75 2.31 3.66
C LYS A 212 15.65 1.35 4.07
N VAL A 213 15.85 0.59 5.14
CA VAL A 213 14.79 -0.20 5.76
C VAL A 213 14.11 0.63 6.84
N MET A 214 12.78 0.69 6.81
CA MET A 214 11.98 1.29 7.86
C MET A 214 11.62 0.21 8.89
N GLU A 215 12.12 0.34 10.12
CA GLU A 215 11.85 -0.59 11.21
C GLU A 215 10.90 0.04 12.22
N PHE A 216 9.67 -0.45 12.26
CA PHE A 216 8.60 0.08 13.12
C PHE A 216 8.66 -0.55 14.50
N VAL A 217 8.76 0.31 15.51
CA VAL A 217 8.97 -0.06 16.91
C VAL A 217 8.16 0.86 17.84
N GLY A 218 7.98 0.44 19.08
CA GLY A 218 7.39 1.28 20.13
C GLY A 218 6.00 0.85 20.60
N GLU A 219 5.60 1.38 21.77
CA GLU A 219 4.38 0.98 22.46
C GLU A 219 3.09 1.31 21.70
N GLY A 220 3.15 2.28 20.76
CA GLY A 220 2.01 2.63 19.90
C GLY A 220 1.54 1.47 19.02
N ILE A 221 2.43 0.51 18.69
CA ILE A 221 2.10 -0.67 17.87
C ILE A 221 0.96 -1.48 18.48
N ALA A 222 0.97 -1.68 19.79
CA ALA A 222 -0.08 -2.45 20.50
C ALA A 222 -1.48 -1.85 20.35
N ASN A 223 -1.59 -0.57 20.02
CA ASN A 223 -2.86 0.14 19.80
C ASN A 223 -3.39 0.00 18.36
N LEU A 224 -2.64 -0.67 17.47
CA LEU A 224 -2.98 -0.85 16.06
C LEU A 224 -3.30 -2.32 15.78
N THR A 225 -4.42 -2.59 15.16
CA THR A 225 -4.72 -3.93 14.66
C THR A 225 -3.74 -4.32 13.54
N VAL A 226 -3.63 -5.61 13.24
CA VAL A 226 -2.74 -6.09 12.17
C VAL A 226 -3.14 -5.51 10.80
N GLU A 227 -4.43 -5.38 10.51
CA GLU A 227 -4.88 -4.78 9.24
C GLU A 227 -4.58 -3.28 9.18
N TYR A 228 -4.66 -2.57 10.30
CA TYR A 228 -4.25 -1.18 10.39
C TYR A 228 -2.75 -1.02 10.10
N ARG A 229 -1.90 -1.86 10.73
CA ARG A 229 -0.45 -1.90 10.44
C ARG A 229 -0.17 -2.22 8.98
N ASN A 230 -0.87 -3.19 8.38
CA ASN A 230 -0.75 -3.53 6.95
C ASN A 230 -1.10 -2.36 6.03
N GLY A 231 -2.08 -1.53 6.42
CA GLY A 231 -2.46 -0.34 5.67
C GLY A 231 -1.35 0.73 5.68
N ILE A 232 -0.66 0.93 6.81
CA ILE A 232 0.51 1.81 6.90
C ILE A 232 1.68 1.20 6.12
N ASP A 233 1.96 -0.08 6.36
CA ASP A 233 3.13 -0.78 5.84
C ASP A 233 3.20 -0.77 4.31
N VAL A 234 2.08 -1.05 3.64
CA VAL A 234 2.02 -1.06 2.17
C VAL A 234 2.31 0.32 1.56
N MET A 235 1.98 1.39 2.26
CA MET A 235 2.21 2.76 1.83
C MET A 235 3.67 3.21 2.00
N THR A 236 4.50 2.48 2.74
CA THR A 236 5.93 2.79 2.88
C THR A 236 6.66 2.80 1.53
N THR A 237 6.16 2.07 0.54
CA THR A 237 6.66 2.12 -0.84
C THR A 237 6.74 3.55 -1.37
N GLU A 238 5.79 4.40 -1.04
CA GLU A 238 5.72 5.78 -1.53
C GLU A 238 6.74 6.72 -0.85
N THR A 239 7.49 6.21 0.13
CA THR A 239 8.65 6.91 0.70
C THR A 239 9.95 6.61 -0.03
N THR A 240 9.92 5.71 -1.03
CA THR A 240 11.11 5.18 -1.73
C THR A 240 12.07 4.36 -0.84
N CYS A 241 11.59 3.83 0.29
CA CYS A 241 12.38 2.91 1.13
C CYS A 241 12.62 1.58 0.41
N LEU A 242 13.66 0.86 0.81
CA LEU A 242 13.98 -0.48 0.28
C LEU A 242 12.94 -1.50 0.76
N SER A 243 12.64 -1.51 2.04
CA SER A 243 11.71 -2.42 2.68
C SER A 243 11.23 -1.85 4.01
N SER A 244 10.32 -2.58 4.66
CA SER A 244 9.82 -2.28 6.00
C SER A 244 9.71 -3.57 6.82
N ILE A 245 9.83 -3.44 8.14
CA ILE A 245 9.64 -4.52 9.10
C ILE A 245 9.08 -3.94 10.40
N TRP A 246 8.27 -4.71 11.12
CA TRP A 246 7.59 -4.30 12.35
C TRP A 246 7.85 -5.27 13.48
N GLU A 247 7.83 -4.77 14.70
CA GLU A 247 7.71 -5.64 15.88
C GLU A 247 6.44 -6.49 15.77
N THR A 248 6.54 -7.75 16.17
CA THR A 248 5.42 -8.68 16.19
C THR A 248 4.95 -8.94 17.62
N ASP A 249 3.66 -9.14 17.79
CA ASP A 249 3.00 -9.29 19.08
C ASP A 249 1.91 -10.38 19.03
N GLU A 250 1.15 -10.53 20.11
CA GLU A 250 0.03 -11.49 20.19
C GLU A 250 -1.09 -11.20 19.17
N GLN A 251 -1.24 -9.95 18.67
CA GLN A 251 -2.19 -9.67 17.61
C GLN A 251 -1.73 -10.29 16.28
N VAL A 252 -0.43 -10.23 15.96
CA VAL A 252 0.15 -10.89 14.77
C VAL A 252 0.02 -12.41 14.90
N LYS A 253 0.24 -12.97 16.08
CA LYS A 253 0.00 -14.39 16.33
C LYS A 253 -1.45 -14.78 16.08
N GLY A 254 -2.41 -14.06 16.65
CA GLY A 254 -3.84 -14.28 16.44
C GLY A 254 -4.26 -14.14 14.95
N TRP A 255 -3.60 -13.24 14.22
CA TRP A 255 -3.81 -13.10 12.78
C TRP A 255 -3.37 -14.37 12.03
N TYR A 256 -2.18 -14.93 12.31
CA TYR A 256 -1.73 -16.20 11.73
C TYR A 256 -2.62 -17.40 12.12
N GLU A 257 -3.08 -17.45 13.37
CA GLU A 257 -4.03 -18.47 13.84
C GLU A 257 -5.35 -18.41 13.06
N THR A 258 -5.89 -17.21 12.84
CA THR A 258 -7.11 -16.98 12.04
C THR A 258 -6.95 -17.47 10.60
N HIS A 259 -5.75 -17.36 10.05
CA HIS A 259 -5.42 -17.81 8.70
C HIS A 259 -4.94 -19.28 8.62
N LEU A 260 -5.07 -20.03 9.72
CA LEU A 260 -4.66 -21.44 9.86
C LEU A 260 -3.17 -21.68 9.57
N ARG A 261 -2.32 -20.74 10.03
CA ARG A 261 -0.87 -20.74 9.81
C ARG A 261 -0.12 -20.32 11.10
N PRO A 262 -0.46 -20.89 12.29
CA PRO A 262 0.16 -20.48 13.56
C PRO A 262 1.68 -20.71 13.58
N GLU A 263 2.18 -21.67 12.80
CA GLU A 263 3.61 -21.98 12.67
C GLU A 263 4.45 -20.88 12.04
N GLU A 264 3.82 -19.92 11.37
CA GLU A 264 4.49 -18.79 10.71
C GLU A 264 4.75 -17.61 11.66
N TYR A 265 4.22 -17.68 12.87
CA TYR A 265 4.49 -16.66 13.90
C TYR A 265 5.82 -16.91 14.61
N ALA A 266 6.58 -15.86 14.75
CA ALA A 266 7.70 -15.77 15.69
C ALA A 266 7.77 -14.36 16.28
N PRO A 267 8.18 -14.20 17.55
CA PRO A 267 8.42 -12.88 18.11
C PRO A 267 9.61 -12.21 17.43
N LEU A 268 9.40 -10.98 16.98
CA LEU A 268 10.45 -10.12 16.41
C LEU A 268 10.46 -8.80 17.18
N HIS A 269 11.62 -8.49 17.76
CA HIS A 269 11.87 -7.24 18.48
C HIS A 269 13.32 -6.82 18.28
N PRO A 270 13.64 -5.50 18.31
CA PRO A 270 15.00 -5.06 18.35
C PRO A 270 15.68 -5.54 19.65
N GLN A 271 16.95 -5.87 19.57
CA GLN A 271 17.74 -6.20 20.75
C GLN A 271 18.12 -4.94 21.52
N GLU A 272 18.29 -5.07 22.84
CA GLU A 272 18.88 -4.01 23.64
C GLU A 272 20.25 -3.60 23.07
N GLY A 273 20.43 -2.30 22.86
CA GLY A 273 21.65 -1.77 22.27
C GLY A 273 21.63 -1.68 20.73
N ALA A 274 20.55 -2.09 20.06
CA ALA A 274 20.40 -1.94 18.61
C ALA A 274 20.64 -0.50 18.17
N VAL A 275 21.40 -0.29 17.08
CA VAL A 275 21.72 1.05 16.56
C VAL A 275 21.07 1.25 15.21
N TYR A 276 20.39 2.38 15.07
CA TYR A 276 19.70 2.84 13.87
C TYR A 276 20.41 4.03 13.23
N ASP A 277 20.35 4.15 11.91
CA ASP A 277 20.97 5.22 11.13
C ASP A 277 20.08 6.47 11.00
N GLY A 278 18.98 6.50 11.72
CA GLY A 278 18.01 7.61 11.80
C GLY A 278 16.84 7.23 12.69
N LEU A 279 16.09 8.23 13.16
CA LEU A 279 14.89 8.05 13.95
C LEU A 279 13.78 8.93 13.41
N VAL A 280 12.59 8.35 13.24
CA VAL A 280 11.33 9.06 12.96
C VAL A 280 10.39 8.81 14.14
N GLU A 281 10.06 9.84 14.87
CA GLU A 281 9.04 9.75 15.93
C GLU A 281 7.67 10.09 15.37
N VAL A 282 6.68 9.25 15.67
CA VAL A 282 5.28 9.38 15.24
C VAL A 282 4.38 9.27 16.45
N ASP A 283 3.86 10.40 16.91
CA ASP A 283 2.81 10.42 17.92
C ASP A 283 1.45 10.22 17.23
N LEU A 284 0.91 9.02 17.32
CA LEU A 284 -0.35 8.62 16.72
C LEU A 284 -1.54 9.46 17.20
N SER A 285 -1.46 10.00 18.43
CA SER A 285 -2.55 10.79 19.03
C SER A 285 -2.71 12.17 18.38
N THR A 286 -1.70 12.62 17.65
CA THR A 286 -1.70 13.94 17.00
C THR A 286 -1.99 13.89 15.50
N VAL A 287 -2.14 12.69 14.94
CA VAL A 287 -2.50 12.53 13.52
C VAL A 287 -3.97 12.90 13.33
N GLU A 288 -4.24 13.72 12.34
CA GLU A 288 -5.58 14.13 11.91
C GLU A 288 -5.96 13.40 10.61
N PRO A 289 -7.25 13.36 10.22
CA PRO A 289 -7.64 12.90 8.88
C PRO A 289 -6.93 13.69 7.78
N MET A 290 -6.32 12.96 6.84
CA MET A 290 -5.46 13.52 5.80
C MET A 290 -6.08 13.42 4.41
N ILE A 291 -5.66 14.32 3.53
CA ILE A 291 -5.87 14.23 2.08
C ILE A 291 -4.54 14.45 1.38
N ALA A 292 -4.18 13.58 0.44
CA ALA A 292 -3.05 13.82 -0.45
C ALA A 292 -3.55 14.23 -1.82
N LEU A 293 -3.21 15.45 -2.22
CA LEU A 293 -3.63 16.03 -3.51
C LEU A 293 -2.81 15.43 -4.67
N PRO A 294 -3.31 15.48 -5.90
CA PRO A 294 -2.53 15.07 -7.06
C PRO A 294 -1.20 15.85 -7.11
N PHE A 295 -0.08 15.26 -7.54
CA PHE A 295 0.03 13.96 -8.20
C PHE A 295 1.03 13.05 -7.46
N HIS A 296 1.16 13.19 -6.14
CA HIS A 296 2.01 12.34 -5.32
C HIS A 296 1.45 12.21 -3.89
N PRO A 297 1.56 11.05 -3.23
CA PRO A 297 1.08 10.87 -1.85
C PRO A 297 1.72 11.82 -0.82
N SER A 298 2.93 12.34 -1.10
CA SER A 298 3.58 13.33 -0.22
C SER A 298 2.96 14.72 -0.27
N ASN A 299 2.13 15.01 -1.27
CA ASN A 299 1.38 16.28 -1.35
C ASN A 299 0.17 16.24 -0.39
N ALA A 300 0.44 15.94 0.88
CA ALA A 300 -0.57 15.62 1.89
C ALA A 300 -0.79 16.77 2.88
N TYR A 301 -2.03 16.93 3.27
CA TYR A 301 -2.51 17.96 4.20
C TYR A 301 -3.54 17.36 5.15
N PRO A 302 -3.64 17.80 6.42
CA PRO A 302 -4.85 17.59 7.19
C PRO A 302 -6.07 18.13 6.42
N ILE A 303 -7.16 17.39 6.38
CA ILE A 303 -8.38 17.80 5.62
C ILE A 303 -8.83 19.19 6.07
N ARG A 304 -8.76 19.46 7.35
CA ARG A 304 -9.08 20.77 7.92
C ARG A 304 -8.23 21.92 7.32
N GLU A 305 -6.93 21.71 7.14
CA GLU A 305 -6.03 22.70 6.54
C GLU A 305 -6.26 22.82 5.03
N PHE A 306 -6.44 21.68 4.34
CA PHE A 306 -6.78 21.71 2.93
C PHE A 306 -8.03 22.55 2.66
N ARG A 307 -9.11 22.36 3.41
CA ARG A 307 -10.36 23.12 3.23
C ARG A 307 -10.17 24.62 3.35
N LYS A 308 -9.31 25.11 4.26
CA LYS A 308 -9.01 26.54 4.41
C LYS A 308 -8.33 27.14 3.18
N HIS A 309 -7.50 26.34 2.49
CA HIS A 309 -6.67 26.77 1.37
C HIS A 309 -7.04 26.07 0.06
N ALA A 310 -8.24 25.50 -0.01
CA ALA A 310 -8.65 24.59 -1.07
C ALA A 310 -8.44 25.20 -2.47
N LYS A 311 -8.90 26.43 -2.69
CA LYS A 311 -8.76 27.08 -3.99
C LYS A 311 -7.30 27.20 -4.43
N GLU A 312 -6.43 27.72 -3.57
CA GLU A 312 -4.99 27.89 -3.85
C GLU A 312 -4.32 26.55 -4.16
N LEU A 313 -4.61 25.52 -3.34
CA LEU A 313 -4.00 24.20 -3.50
C LEU A 313 -4.51 23.47 -4.73
N LEU A 314 -5.77 23.63 -5.07
CA LEU A 314 -6.35 23.08 -6.31
C LEU A 314 -5.81 23.81 -7.55
N GLU A 315 -5.61 25.13 -7.51
CA GLU A 315 -4.94 25.90 -8.57
C GLU A 315 -3.52 25.38 -8.83
N LYS A 316 -2.76 25.05 -7.78
CA LYS A 316 -1.43 24.44 -7.92
C LYS A 316 -1.49 23.07 -8.60
N ALA A 317 -2.41 22.20 -8.20
CA ALA A 317 -2.62 20.89 -8.83
C ALA A 317 -3.01 21.02 -10.31
N GLU A 318 -3.89 21.97 -10.63
CA GLU A 318 -4.29 22.28 -12.00
C GLU A 318 -3.12 22.79 -12.85
N ALA A 319 -2.25 23.64 -12.29
CA ALA A 319 -1.06 24.13 -12.96
C ALA A 319 -0.05 23.01 -13.27
N GLU A 320 0.08 22.02 -12.38
CA GLU A 320 0.89 20.82 -12.67
C GLU A 320 0.25 19.94 -13.75
N ALA A 321 -1.07 19.74 -13.71
CA ALA A 321 -1.81 19.02 -14.75
C ALA A 321 -1.65 19.66 -16.13
N ARG A 322 -1.65 21.00 -16.20
CA ARG A 322 -1.46 21.75 -17.45
C ARG A 322 -0.13 21.42 -18.15
N LYS A 323 0.93 21.17 -17.39
CA LYS A 323 2.24 20.79 -17.94
C LYS A 323 2.23 19.44 -18.67
N MET A 324 1.26 18.57 -18.37
CA MET A 324 1.13 17.23 -18.93
C MET A 324 0.19 17.15 -20.13
N MET A 325 -0.65 18.17 -20.33
CA MET A 325 -1.65 18.19 -21.40
C MET A 325 -1.25 19.11 -22.54
N ASP A 326 -1.48 18.68 -23.79
CA ASP A 326 -1.24 19.51 -24.98
C ASP A 326 -2.05 20.83 -24.86
N ALA A 327 -1.40 21.95 -25.12
CA ALA A 327 -1.97 23.29 -24.98
C ALA A 327 -3.21 23.54 -25.86
N LYS A 328 -3.40 22.74 -26.93
CA LYS A 328 -4.59 22.83 -27.80
C LYS A 328 -5.90 22.40 -27.12
N TYR A 329 -5.81 21.60 -26.03
CA TYR A 329 -6.99 21.14 -25.33
C TYR A 329 -7.38 22.10 -24.20
N PRO A 330 -8.69 22.34 -23.98
CA PRO A 330 -9.14 23.10 -22.82
C PRO A 330 -8.81 22.35 -21.52
N MET A 331 -8.38 23.08 -20.52
CA MET A 331 -8.11 22.51 -19.19
C MET A 331 -9.40 22.48 -18.39
N PRO A 332 -9.79 21.31 -17.82
CA PRO A 332 -10.85 21.28 -16.83
C PRO A 332 -10.51 22.13 -15.60
N ASN A 333 -11.46 22.94 -15.16
CA ASN A 333 -11.26 23.82 -14.00
C ASN A 333 -11.49 23.05 -12.69
N LEU A 334 -10.41 22.72 -11.99
CA LEU A 334 -10.45 22.01 -10.71
C LEU A 334 -11.00 22.90 -9.59
N CYS A 335 -10.83 24.23 -9.70
CA CYS A 335 -11.33 25.17 -8.70
C CYS A 335 -12.87 25.26 -8.65
N ASP A 336 -13.59 24.81 -9.71
CA ASP A 336 -15.05 24.71 -9.71
C ASP A 336 -15.57 23.66 -8.70
N LYS A 337 -14.69 22.84 -8.12
CA LYS A 337 -15.02 21.95 -7.00
C LYS A 337 -15.26 22.69 -5.69
N VAL A 338 -14.81 23.94 -5.60
CA VAL A 338 -15.06 24.80 -4.43
C VAL A 338 -16.32 25.60 -4.66
N LYS A 339 -17.39 25.31 -3.90
CA LYS A 339 -18.69 25.96 -3.96
C LYS A 339 -19.09 26.42 -2.56
N ASP A 340 -19.40 27.70 -2.42
CA ASP A 340 -19.80 28.29 -1.14
C ASP A 340 -18.80 28.02 0.03
N GLY A 341 -17.51 27.95 -0.31
CA GLY A 341 -16.46 27.66 0.66
C GLY A 341 -16.26 26.18 0.99
N GLU A 342 -17.06 25.28 0.44
CA GLU A 342 -16.96 23.82 0.61
C GLU A 342 -16.40 23.15 -0.64
N VAL A 343 -15.69 22.04 -0.47
CA VAL A 343 -15.13 21.24 -1.57
C VAL A 343 -16.07 20.07 -1.89
N TYR A 344 -16.36 19.86 -3.15
CA TYR A 344 -17.17 18.75 -3.64
C TYR A 344 -16.36 17.85 -4.56
N VAL A 345 -16.55 16.54 -4.39
CA VAL A 345 -15.94 15.49 -5.20
C VAL A 345 -17.01 14.64 -5.86
N GLU A 346 -16.68 14.00 -6.98
CA GLU A 346 -17.67 13.23 -7.75
C GLU A 346 -17.59 11.72 -7.51
N GLN A 347 -16.46 11.24 -6.98
CA GLN A 347 -16.25 9.80 -6.87
C GLN A 347 -15.47 9.45 -5.60
N GLY A 348 -15.92 8.41 -4.90
CA GLY A 348 -15.18 7.72 -3.84
C GLY A 348 -14.83 6.30 -4.28
N VAL A 349 -13.59 5.87 -4.03
CA VAL A 349 -13.15 4.49 -4.31
C VAL A 349 -12.36 3.95 -3.15
N ILE A 350 -12.72 2.76 -2.69
CA ILE A 350 -11.97 2.02 -1.66
C ILE A 350 -11.52 0.71 -2.29
N ALA A 351 -10.21 0.54 -2.48
CA ALA A 351 -9.71 -0.56 -3.28
C ALA A 351 -8.29 -1.01 -2.90
N GLY A 352 -7.94 -2.18 -3.40
CA GLY A 352 -6.58 -2.72 -3.37
C GLY A 352 -6.15 -3.22 -2.00
N CYS A 353 -4.85 -3.38 -1.86
CA CYS A 353 -4.20 -3.95 -0.67
C CYS A 353 -4.13 -2.98 0.53
N SER A 354 -4.39 -1.68 0.32
CA SER A 354 -4.46 -0.68 1.37
C SER A 354 -5.90 -0.40 1.82
N GLY A 355 -6.81 -0.15 0.86
CA GLY A 355 -8.19 0.25 1.17
C GLY A 355 -9.14 -0.92 1.35
N GLY A 356 -9.01 -1.98 0.54
CA GLY A 356 -9.95 -3.10 0.47
C GLY A 356 -9.84 -4.15 1.59
N THR A 357 -9.21 -3.85 2.71
CA THR A 357 -9.08 -4.76 3.85
C THR A 357 -10.41 -4.92 4.57
N PHE A 358 -10.60 -6.06 5.23
CA PHE A 358 -11.85 -6.39 5.91
C PHE A 358 -12.23 -5.34 6.98
N GLU A 359 -11.28 -4.94 7.81
CA GLU A 359 -11.50 -3.98 8.89
C GLU A 359 -11.87 -2.58 8.37
N ASN A 360 -11.23 -2.12 7.30
CA ASN A 360 -11.60 -0.85 6.65
C ASN A 360 -13.03 -0.90 6.14
N ILE A 361 -13.43 -2.00 5.50
CA ILE A 361 -14.78 -2.17 4.95
C ILE A 361 -15.83 -2.24 6.06
N MET A 362 -15.54 -2.95 7.14
CA MET A 362 -16.44 -3.01 8.30
C MET A 362 -16.63 -1.62 8.93
N THR A 363 -15.56 -0.85 9.09
CA THR A 363 -15.65 0.52 9.60
C THR A 363 -16.45 1.44 8.67
N VAL A 364 -16.25 1.31 7.35
CA VAL A 364 -17.07 2.03 6.34
C VAL A 364 -18.55 1.64 6.46
N THR A 365 -18.84 0.35 6.63
CA THR A 365 -20.19 -0.15 6.81
C THR A 365 -20.84 0.47 8.05
N ASP A 366 -20.15 0.53 9.16
CA ASP A 366 -20.67 1.12 10.41
C ASP A 366 -20.98 2.63 10.25
N ILE A 367 -20.15 3.36 9.51
CA ILE A 367 -20.39 4.78 9.21
C ILE A 367 -21.62 4.95 8.30
N MET A 368 -21.82 4.05 7.34
CA MET A 368 -22.82 4.19 6.28
C MET A 368 -24.15 3.48 6.57
N ARG A 369 -24.19 2.58 7.56
CA ARG A 369 -25.39 1.80 7.88
C ARG A 369 -26.62 2.68 8.12
N GLY A 370 -27.69 2.40 7.39
CA GLY A 370 -28.94 3.15 7.44
C GLY A 370 -28.88 4.55 6.85
N LYS A 371 -27.79 4.88 6.13
CA LYS A 371 -27.60 6.16 5.41
C LYS A 371 -27.53 5.91 3.91
N SER A 372 -27.48 6.98 3.12
CA SER A 372 -27.41 6.90 1.66
C SER A 372 -26.43 7.92 1.10
N ILE A 373 -25.74 7.56 0.02
CA ILE A 373 -24.92 8.50 -0.77
C ILE A 373 -25.79 9.47 -1.60
N GLY A 374 -27.11 9.28 -1.60
CA GLY A 374 -28.06 10.07 -2.37
C GLY A 374 -28.11 9.68 -3.85
N SER A 375 -28.82 10.51 -4.64
CA SER A 375 -28.99 10.34 -6.11
C SER A 375 -28.32 11.47 -6.91
N GLY A 376 -27.34 12.15 -6.32
CA GLY A 376 -26.60 13.23 -6.96
C GLY A 376 -25.49 12.74 -7.88
N ALA A 377 -24.51 13.61 -8.14
CA ALA A 377 -23.38 13.31 -9.01
C ALA A 377 -22.34 12.40 -8.36
N PHE A 378 -22.34 12.26 -7.03
CA PHE A 378 -21.36 11.44 -6.32
C PHE A 378 -21.66 9.94 -6.50
N THR A 379 -20.59 9.17 -6.76
CA THR A 379 -20.64 7.71 -6.86
C THR A 379 -19.58 7.09 -5.95
N MET A 380 -19.83 5.86 -5.49
CA MET A 380 -18.86 5.14 -4.65
C MET A 380 -18.73 3.68 -5.08
N SER A 381 -17.50 3.22 -5.24
CA SER A 381 -17.16 1.80 -5.48
C SER A 381 -16.26 1.27 -4.39
N LEU A 382 -16.43 -0.01 -4.05
CA LEU A 382 -15.66 -0.71 -3.04
C LEU A 382 -15.23 -2.09 -3.52
N TYR A 383 -13.95 -2.42 -3.33
CA TYR A 383 -13.30 -3.64 -3.78
C TYR A 383 -12.70 -4.38 -2.59
N PRO A 384 -13.33 -5.43 -2.04
CA PRO A 384 -12.69 -6.28 -1.03
C PRO A 384 -11.39 -6.88 -1.58
N ALA A 385 -10.34 -6.94 -0.76
CA ALA A 385 -9.01 -7.33 -1.22
C ALA A 385 -8.88 -8.82 -1.55
N SER A 386 -9.76 -9.67 -1.00
CA SER A 386 -9.83 -11.10 -1.33
C SER A 386 -11.24 -11.66 -1.27
N GLN A 387 -11.45 -12.78 -1.97
CA GLN A 387 -12.73 -13.49 -1.98
C GLN A 387 -13.15 -13.99 -0.59
N PRO A 388 -12.25 -14.56 0.26
CA PRO A 388 -12.61 -14.91 1.63
C PRO A 388 -13.18 -13.73 2.42
N GLN A 389 -12.55 -12.56 2.34
CA GLN A 389 -13.07 -11.35 2.99
C GLN A 389 -14.45 -10.96 2.44
N PHE A 390 -14.64 -11.03 1.13
CA PHE A 390 -15.94 -10.72 0.52
C PHE A 390 -17.05 -11.68 0.97
N ILE A 391 -16.73 -12.98 1.10
CA ILE A 391 -17.66 -13.98 1.64
C ILE A 391 -18.07 -13.62 3.08
N GLU A 392 -17.14 -13.21 3.92
CA GLU A 392 -17.47 -12.82 5.31
C GLU A 392 -18.32 -11.53 5.35
N LEU A 393 -18.07 -10.56 4.48
CA LEU A 393 -18.92 -9.37 4.34
C LEU A 393 -20.36 -9.71 3.90
N MET A 394 -20.53 -10.73 3.06
CA MET A 394 -21.86 -11.23 2.69
C MET A 394 -22.55 -11.93 3.85
N LYS A 395 -21.83 -12.79 4.59
CA LYS A 395 -22.38 -13.56 5.70
C LYS A 395 -22.81 -12.69 6.88
N ASN A 396 -22.05 -11.63 7.19
CA ASN A 396 -22.34 -10.75 8.32
C ASN A 396 -23.31 -9.60 7.97
N GLY A 397 -23.76 -9.49 6.71
CA GLY A 397 -24.73 -8.50 6.24
C GLY A 397 -24.09 -7.16 5.81
N ALA A 398 -22.82 -6.93 6.02
CA ALA A 398 -22.14 -5.67 5.63
C ALA A 398 -22.27 -5.35 4.15
N ALA A 399 -22.22 -6.37 3.29
CA ALA A 399 -22.41 -6.20 1.85
C ALA A 399 -23.80 -5.65 1.52
N ALA A 400 -24.85 -6.13 2.19
CA ALA A 400 -26.22 -5.63 2.00
C ALA A 400 -26.36 -4.17 2.47
N ASP A 401 -25.86 -3.86 3.68
CA ASP A 401 -25.88 -2.50 4.24
C ASP A 401 -25.21 -1.49 3.29
N LEU A 402 -24.06 -1.85 2.72
CA LEU A 402 -23.32 -0.99 1.78
C LEU A 402 -24.09 -0.80 0.45
N MET A 403 -24.69 -1.86 -0.08
CA MET A 403 -25.48 -1.77 -1.32
C MET A 403 -26.77 -0.95 -1.10
N GLU A 404 -27.42 -1.08 0.04
CA GLU A 404 -28.57 -0.26 0.43
C GLU A 404 -28.18 1.22 0.55
N ALA A 405 -26.97 1.51 1.02
CA ALA A 405 -26.43 2.87 1.06
C ALA A 405 -26.11 3.45 -0.34
N GLY A 406 -26.10 2.63 -1.40
CA GLY A 406 -25.80 3.03 -2.78
C GLY A 406 -24.37 2.76 -3.22
N VAL A 407 -23.58 2.02 -2.46
CA VAL A 407 -22.20 1.63 -2.83
C VAL A 407 -22.21 0.50 -3.85
N VAL A 408 -21.37 0.61 -4.89
CA VAL A 408 -21.18 -0.46 -5.87
C VAL A 408 -20.07 -1.41 -5.37
N LEU A 409 -20.46 -2.62 -4.97
CA LEU A 409 -19.50 -3.65 -4.59
C LEU A 409 -18.92 -4.35 -5.81
N ARG A 410 -17.60 -4.50 -5.81
CA ARG A 410 -16.82 -5.15 -6.85
C ARG A 410 -16.09 -6.37 -6.30
N SER A 411 -15.55 -7.22 -7.16
CA SER A 411 -14.65 -8.30 -6.77
C SER A 411 -13.20 -7.81 -6.60
N ALA A 412 -12.33 -8.62 -5.99
CA ALA A 412 -10.92 -8.30 -5.78
C ALA A 412 -10.21 -7.95 -7.10
N PHE A 413 -9.69 -6.73 -7.18
CA PHE A 413 -9.03 -6.21 -8.37
C PHE A 413 -8.19 -4.97 -8.03
N CYS A 414 -6.97 -4.89 -8.56
CA CYS A 414 -6.06 -3.75 -8.36
C CYS A 414 -6.32 -2.57 -9.32
N GLY A 415 -7.28 -2.68 -10.22
CA GLY A 415 -7.52 -1.72 -11.31
C GLY A 415 -7.57 -0.26 -10.92
N PRO A 416 -8.32 0.14 -9.89
CA PRO A 416 -8.38 1.55 -9.47
C PRO A 416 -7.04 2.15 -9.06
N CYS A 417 -6.03 1.34 -8.69
CA CYS A 417 -4.70 1.83 -8.31
C CYS A 417 -3.81 2.16 -9.52
N PHE A 418 -4.15 1.69 -10.73
CA PHE A 418 -3.32 1.88 -11.93
C PHE A 418 -4.08 2.33 -13.19
N GLY A 419 -5.32 2.76 -13.06
CA GLY A 419 -6.09 3.36 -14.17
C GLY A 419 -6.94 2.39 -14.98
N ALA A 420 -7.37 1.29 -14.38
CA ALA A 420 -8.33 0.38 -14.96
C ALA A 420 -9.53 0.17 -14.02
N GLY A 421 -10.72 0.49 -14.48
CA GLY A 421 -11.94 0.51 -13.68
C GLY A 421 -12.11 1.76 -12.83
N ASP A 422 -13.35 2.17 -12.64
CA ASP A 422 -13.76 3.38 -11.89
C ASP A 422 -12.98 4.66 -12.30
N VAL A 423 -12.84 4.84 -13.62
CA VAL A 423 -12.22 6.04 -14.19
C VAL A 423 -13.16 7.23 -14.00
N PRO A 424 -12.70 8.36 -13.41
CA PRO A 424 -13.51 9.55 -13.27
C PRO A 424 -13.87 10.18 -14.62
N ALA A 425 -14.91 10.98 -14.65
CA ALA A 425 -15.21 11.82 -15.82
C ALA A 425 -14.08 12.82 -16.08
N ASN A 426 -14.02 13.37 -17.30
CA ASN A 426 -13.06 14.44 -17.62
C ASN A 426 -13.28 15.66 -16.69
N GLY A 427 -12.24 16.12 -16.05
CA GLY A 427 -12.28 17.15 -15.01
C GLY A 427 -12.78 16.66 -13.64
N GLY A 428 -13.09 15.37 -13.49
CA GLY A 428 -13.55 14.81 -12.22
C GLY A 428 -12.47 14.75 -11.15
N LEU A 429 -12.86 14.96 -9.89
CA LEU A 429 -12.03 14.74 -8.71
C LEU A 429 -12.53 13.49 -7.97
N SER A 430 -11.69 12.46 -7.94
CA SER A 430 -11.94 11.21 -7.22
C SER A 430 -11.14 11.19 -5.92
N ILE A 431 -11.78 10.79 -4.81
CA ILE A 431 -11.07 10.49 -3.56
C ILE A 431 -10.93 8.98 -3.40
N ARG A 432 -9.73 8.51 -3.10
CA ARG A 432 -9.44 7.07 -3.08
C ARG A 432 -8.66 6.64 -1.84
N HIS A 433 -9.09 5.56 -1.22
CA HIS A 433 -8.22 4.76 -0.39
C HIS A 433 -7.57 3.71 -1.28
N ALA A 434 -6.44 4.08 -1.83
CA ALA A 434 -5.59 3.33 -2.73
C ALA A 434 -4.15 3.78 -2.49
N THR A 435 -3.18 3.18 -3.16
CA THR A 435 -1.76 3.45 -2.86
C THR A 435 -1.18 4.66 -3.57
N ARG A 436 -1.71 5.05 -4.74
CA ARG A 436 -1.11 6.09 -5.59
C ARG A 436 -2.13 7.02 -6.22
N ASN A 437 -1.70 8.27 -6.36
CA ASN A 437 -2.40 9.31 -7.11
C ASN A 437 -1.49 9.99 -8.16
N PHE A 438 -0.52 9.24 -8.70
CA PHE A 438 0.36 9.69 -9.77
C PHE A 438 -0.43 10.06 -11.02
N PRO A 439 0.11 10.91 -11.91
CA PRO A 439 -0.57 11.29 -13.15
C PRO A 439 -1.03 10.07 -13.95
N ASN A 440 -2.26 10.14 -14.45
CA ASN A 440 -2.91 9.11 -15.29
C ASN A 440 -3.16 7.75 -14.60
N ARG A 441 -2.95 7.65 -13.31
CA ARG A 441 -3.28 6.43 -12.51
C ARG A 441 -4.79 6.26 -12.33
N GLU A 442 -5.57 7.26 -12.63
CA GLU A 442 -7.03 7.22 -12.68
C GLU A 442 -7.59 6.75 -14.02
N GLY A 443 -6.76 6.68 -15.08
CA GLY A 443 -7.13 6.23 -16.41
C GLY A 443 -7.37 7.33 -17.45
N ALA A 444 -7.25 8.61 -17.10
CA ALA A 444 -7.31 9.71 -18.07
C ALA A 444 -6.14 9.65 -19.08
N LYS A 445 -6.38 10.17 -20.29
CA LYS A 445 -5.39 10.20 -21.38
C LYS A 445 -5.17 11.63 -21.87
N PRO A 446 -4.21 12.36 -21.32
CA PRO A 446 -3.94 13.75 -21.67
C PRO A 446 -3.69 13.99 -23.16
N VAL A 447 -3.12 13.00 -23.86
CA VAL A 447 -2.93 13.05 -25.33
C VAL A 447 -4.26 13.10 -26.10
N ASN A 448 -5.36 12.70 -25.48
CA ASN A 448 -6.71 12.75 -26.02
C ASN A 448 -7.53 13.94 -25.44
N GLY A 449 -6.89 14.87 -24.75
CA GLY A 449 -7.59 16.00 -24.10
C GLY A 449 -8.33 15.62 -22.82
N GLN A 450 -8.00 14.49 -22.19
CA GLN A 450 -8.61 14.02 -20.96
C GLN A 450 -7.69 14.32 -19.78
N MET A 451 -8.28 14.87 -18.71
CA MET A 451 -7.61 15.05 -17.42
C MET A 451 -8.61 14.78 -16.32
N ALA A 452 -8.24 13.96 -15.36
CA ALA A 452 -9.00 13.73 -14.15
C ALA A 452 -8.01 13.71 -12.97
N TYR A 453 -8.53 13.80 -11.77
CA TYR A 453 -7.72 14.01 -10.59
C TYR A 453 -8.04 12.95 -9.53
N VAL A 454 -7.01 12.43 -8.89
CA VAL A 454 -7.15 11.56 -7.71
C VAL A 454 -6.50 12.22 -6.52
N ALA A 455 -7.26 12.34 -5.44
CA ALA A 455 -6.71 12.61 -4.11
C ALA A 455 -6.80 11.33 -3.26
N LEU A 456 -5.80 11.08 -2.43
CA LEU A 456 -5.84 9.94 -1.50
C LEU A 456 -6.44 10.37 -0.16
N MET A 457 -7.33 9.54 0.37
CA MET A 457 -7.95 9.72 1.68
C MET A 457 -8.19 8.37 2.34
N ASP A 458 -8.29 8.37 3.67
CA ASP A 458 -8.71 7.17 4.39
C ASP A 458 -10.17 6.79 4.11
N ALA A 459 -10.45 5.50 4.13
CA ALA A 459 -11.78 4.93 3.88
C ALA A 459 -12.86 5.53 4.78
N ARG A 460 -12.54 5.87 6.01
CA ARG A 460 -13.45 6.50 6.99
C ARG A 460 -13.91 7.88 6.51
N SER A 461 -12.96 8.71 6.07
CA SER A 461 -13.26 10.05 5.54
C SER A 461 -13.94 9.98 4.16
N ILE A 462 -13.65 8.95 3.35
CA ILE A 462 -14.40 8.69 2.10
C ILE A 462 -15.86 8.37 2.43
N ALA A 463 -16.12 7.51 3.41
CA ALA A 463 -17.48 7.17 3.84
C ALA A 463 -18.24 8.40 4.39
N ALA A 464 -17.57 9.23 5.21
CA ALA A 464 -18.13 10.47 5.72
C ALA A 464 -18.47 11.45 4.57
N THR A 465 -17.60 11.57 3.57
CA THR A 465 -17.84 12.38 2.36
C THR A 465 -19.03 11.82 1.54
N ALA A 466 -19.12 10.49 1.42
CA ALA A 466 -20.17 9.83 0.66
C ALA A 466 -21.57 10.09 1.22
N ILE A 467 -21.76 9.94 2.55
CA ILE A 467 -23.05 10.20 3.20
C ILE A 467 -23.42 11.68 3.22
N ASN A 468 -22.49 12.58 2.91
CA ASN A 468 -22.70 14.00 2.70
C ASN A 468 -22.81 14.38 1.20
N GLY A 469 -23.15 13.41 0.32
CA GLY A 469 -23.40 13.62 -1.10
C GLY A 469 -22.19 14.15 -1.89
N GLY A 470 -20.97 13.81 -1.48
CA GLY A 470 -19.72 14.24 -2.10
C GLY A 470 -19.12 15.54 -1.53
N ARG A 471 -19.73 16.15 -0.51
CA ARG A 471 -19.11 17.26 0.23
C ARG A 471 -17.96 16.70 1.10
N LEU A 472 -16.74 17.17 0.81
CA LEU A 472 -15.53 16.68 1.49
C LEU A 472 -15.65 16.84 3.01
N THR A 473 -15.63 15.72 3.71
CA THR A 473 -15.88 15.63 5.16
C THR A 473 -14.83 14.73 5.80
N ALA A 474 -14.24 15.17 6.90
CA ALA A 474 -13.36 14.33 7.70
C ALA A 474 -14.17 13.38 8.58
N ALA A 475 -13.65 12.16 8.82
CA ALA A 475 -14.36 11.17 9.65
C ALA A 475 -14.43 11.56 11.14
N THR A 476 -13.77 12.63 11.54
CA THR A 476 -13.83 13.22 12.89
C THR A 476 -14.92 14.29 13.03
N GLU A 477 -15.62 14.64 11.97
CA GLU A 477 -16.76 15.57 11.94
C GLU A 477 -18.08 14.77 11.97
#